data_857f8f02e48fe7009408cb36b6df566c
#
_entry.id   857f8f02e48fe7009408cb36b6df566c
#
_cell.length_a   1.000
_cell.length_b   1.000
_cell.length_c   1.000
_cell.angle_alpha   90.00
_cell.angle_beta   90.00
_cell.angle_gamma   90.00
#
_symmetry.space_group_name_H-M   'P 1'
#
loop_
_entity.id
_entity.type
_entity.pdbx_description
1 polymer ?
#
loop_
_entity_poly.entity_id
_entity_poly.type
_entity_poly.pdbx_seq_one_letter_code
_entity_poly.pdbx_strand_id
1 'polypeptide(L)'
;MSLPLFQGAELRQNLLRETGSCKAVLSVCTGAFLLAEIGLFYGKRATINRGSLDLLRAIEGIEVDEERIVHDGKVWCSAGVSAGIDPSLAFINEEFGEETAEKIQFHTEYYPNGTIYGSPEKNE
;
A
#
# COMPACT_ATOMS: atom_id res chain seq x y z
N MET A 1 -10.32 -2.73 15.50
CA MET A 1 -9.70 -4.05 15.66
C MET A 1 -8.21 -3.89 15.94
N SER A 2 -7.74 -4.47 17.01
CA SER A 2 -6.32 -4.42 17.34
C SER A 2 -5.62 -5.63 16.72
N LEU A 3 -4.52 -5.40 16.02
CA LEU A 3 -3.72 -6.46 15.43
C LEU A 3 -2.67 -6.93 16.42
N PRO A 4 -2.38 -8.25 16.47
CA PRO A 4 -1.36 -8.78 17.39
C PRO A 4 -0.01 -8.08 17.26
N LEU A 5 0.33 -7.59 16.06
CA LEU A 5 1.57 -6.89 15.79
C LEU A 5 1.73 -5.59 16.59
N PHE A 6 0.62 -5.02 17.08
CA PHE A 6 0.63 -3.76 17.80
C PHE A 6 0.45 -3.89 19.30
N GLN A 7 0.76 -5.05 19.84
CA GLN A 7 0.74 -5.19 21.30
C GLN A 7 1.94 -4.54 21.96
N GLY A 8 2.94 -4.13 21.18
CA GLY A 8 4.11 -3.42 21.69
C GLY A 8 3.99 -1.91 21.46
N ALA A 9 4.02 -1.12 22.54
CA ALA A 9 3.97 0.33 22.45
C ALA A 9 5.16 0.90 21.68
N GLU A 10 6.31 0.23 21.72
CA GLU A 10 7.52 0.68 21.05
C GLU A 10 7.36 0.68 19.52
N LEU A 11 6.79 -0.39 18.96
CA LEU A 11 6.54 -0.46 17.53
C LEU A 11 5.60 0.66 17.07
N ARG A 12 4.53 0.87 17.82
CA ARG A 12 3.58 1.93 17.52
C ARG A 12 4.24 3.31 17.52
N GLN A 13 5.04 3.59 18.55
CA GLN A 13 5.74 4.86 18.66
C GLN A 13 6.73 5.06 17.51
N ASN A 14 7.46 4.01 17.15
CA ASN A 14 8.41 4.07 16.05
C ASN A 14 7.70 4.36 14.72
N LEU A 15 6.59 3.69 14.45
CA LEU A 15 5.82 3.93 13.24
C LEU A 15 5.26 5.35 13.19
N LEU A 16 4.73 5.84 14.30
CA LEU A 16 4.21 7.21 14.36
C LEU A 16 5.30 8.23 14.08
N ARG A 17 6.48 8.03 14.65
CA ARG A 17 7.61 8.93 14.44
C ARG A 17 8.08 8.90 12.99
N GLU A 18 8.33 7.70 12.45
CA GLU A 18 8.86 7.57 11.10
C GLU A 18 7.87 8.02 10.02
N THR A 19 6.59 7.67 10.18
CA THR A 19 5.58 8.09 9.20
C THR A 19 5.30 9.59 9.27
N GLY A 20 5.59 10.23 10.40
CA GLY A 20 5.43 11.67 10.53
C GLY A 20 6.49 12.49 9.81
N SER A 21 7.69 11.93 9.61
CA SER A 21 8.83 12.67 9.07
C SER A 21 9.26 12.24 7.67
N CYS A 22 8.81 11.10 7.17
CA CYS A 22 9.22 10.59 5.87
C CYS A 22 8.51 11.29 4.71
N LYS A 23 9.07 11.20 3.51
CA LYS A 23 8.48 11.76 2.29
C LYS A 23 7.30 10.95 1.79
N ALA A 24 7.34 9.66 1.98
CA ALA A 24 6.29 8.76 1.49
C ALA A 24 6.18 7.55 2.38
N VAL A 25 4.97 7.02 2.48
CA VAL A 25 4.67 5.78 3.17
C VAL A 25 4.02 4.86 2.16
N LEU A 26 4.60 3.68 1.97
CA LEU A 26 4.07 2.70 1.04
C LEU A 26 3.63 1.47 1.81
N SER A 27 2.39 1.05 1.62
CA SER A 27 1.88 -0.18 2.23
C SER A 27 1.56 -1.20 1.15
N VAL A 28 1.80 -2.45 1.46
CA VAL A 28 1.53 -3.58 0.58
C VAL A 28 0.68 -4.58 1.32
N CYS A 29 -0.43 -4.97 0.70
CA CYS A 29 -1.30 -6.02 1.23
C CYS A 29 -1.77 -5.70 2.65
N THR A 30 -1.65 -6.64 3.57
CA THR A 30 -2.11 -6.45 4.96
C THR A 30 -1.30 -5.44 5.75
N GLY A 31 -0.19 -4.94 5.20
CA GLY A 31 0.54 -3.83 5.81
C GLY A 31 -0.32 -2.59 6.03
N ALA A 32 -1.41 -2.46 5.25
CA ALA A 32 -2.36 -1.37 5.42
C ALA A 32 -2.98 -1.35 6.83
N PHE A 33 -3.14 -2.51 7.46
CA PHE A 33 -3.69 -2.55 8.82
C PHE A 33 -2.78 -1.88 9.84
N LEU A 34 -1.47 -1.96 9.63
CA LEU A 34 -0.53 -1.26 10.51
C LEU A 34 -0.73 0.24 10.43
N LEU A 35 -0.92 0.76 9.23
CA LEU A 35 -1.14 2.19 9.03
C LEU A 35 -2.51 2.63 9.53
N ALA A 36 -3.52 1.78 9.37
CA ALA A 36 -4.85 2.05 9.89
C ALA A 36 -4.83 2.15 11.42
N GLU A 37 -4.09 1.25 12.06
CA GLU A 37 -4.01 1.20 13.52
C GLU A 37 -3.40 2.46 14.13
N ILE A 38 -2.44 3.07 13.45
CA ILE A 38 -1.82 4.32 13.92
C ILE A 38 -2.58 5.56 13.46
N GLY A 39 -3.72 5.39 12.78
CA GLY A 39 -4.57 6.50 12.35
C GLY A 39 -4.12 7.22 11.09
N LEU A 40 -3.14 6.68 10.38
CA LEU A 40 -2.59 7.35 9.20
C LEU A 40 -3.59 7.46 8.05
N PHE A 41 -4.54 6.54 7.96
CA PHE A 41 -5.55 6.55 6.92
C PHE A 41 -6.81 7.36 7.25
N TYR A 42 -6.91 7.89 8.44
CA TYR A 42 -8.11 8.63 8.82
C TYR A 42 -8.33 9.82 7.89
N GLY A 43 -9.51 9.87 7.28
CA GLY A 43 -9.85 10.90 6.31
C GLY A 43 -9.20 10.70 4.94
N LYS A 44 -8.59 9.54 4.69
CA LYS A 44 -7.89 9.27 3.44
C LYS A 44 -8.47 8.07 2.71
N ARG A 45 -8.16 7.99 1.42
CA ARG A 45 -8.47 6.83 0.60
C ARG A 45 -7.36 5.79 0.81
N ALA A 46 -7.75 4.52 0.80
CA ALA A 46 -6.82 3.43 1.00
C ALA A 46 -7.31 2.18 0.29
N THR A 47 -6.41 1.23 0.09
CA THR A 47 -6.75 -0.09 -0.41
C THR A 47 -5.94 -1.15 0.32
N ILE A 48 -6.32 -2.40 0.11
CA ILE A 48 -5.69 -3.56 0.71
C ILE A 48 -5.92 -4.73 -0.24
N ASN A 49 -5.32 -5.88 0.05
CA ASN A 49 -5.57 -7.08 -0.75
C ASN A 49 -7.07 -7.42 -0.76
N ARG A 50 -7.51 -7.97 -1.88
CA ARG A 50 -8.95 -8.21 -2.14
C ARG A 50 -9.65 -8.96 -1.01
N GLY A 51 -9.02 -9.97 -0.46
CA GLY A 51 -9.62 -10.77 0.61
C GLY A 51 -9.82 -10.04 1.92
N SER A 52 -9.23 -8.87 2.09
CA SER A 52 -9.31 -8.10 3.33
C SER A 52 -10.05 -6.77 3.18
N LEU A 53 -10.64 -6.49 2.03
CA LEU A 53 -11.33 -5.22 1.78
C LEU A 53 -12.44 -4.95 2.80
N ASP A 54 -13.22 -5.96 3.14
CA ASP A 54 -14.31 -5.79 4.09
C ASP A 54 -13.81 -5.45 5.50
N LEU A 55 -12.66 -6.02 5.87
CA LEU A 55 -12.05 -5.68 7.16
C LEU A 55 -11.58 -4.23 7.19
N LEU A 56 -11.04 -3.75 6.08
CA LEU A 56 -10.63 -2.35 5.99
C LEU A 56 -11.84 -1.40 6.02
N ARG A 57 -12.91 -1.79 5.32
CA ARG A 57 -14.16 -1.01 5.32
C ARG A 57 -14.79 -0.89 6.69
N ALA A 58 -14.54 -1.85 7.56
CA ALA A 58 -15.07 -1.81 8.92
C ALA A 58 -14.39 -0.77 9.80
N ILE A 59 -13.26 -0.22 9.37
CA ILE A 59 -12.55 0.79 10.12
C ILE A 59 -13.11 2.17 9.75
N GLU A 60 -13.62 2.87 10.75
CA GLU A 60 -14.25 4.17 10.56
C GLU A 60 -13.25 5.22 10.08
N GLY A 61 -13.70 6.08 9.18
CA GLY A 61 -12.89 7.21 8.71
C GLY A 61 -12.01 6.91 7.51
N ILE A 62 -12.04 5.70 6.98
CA ILE A 62 -11.26 5.30 5.81
C ILE A 62 -12.19 5.13 4.61
N GLU A 63 -11.84 5.79 3.50
CA GLU A 63 -12.54 5.59 2.24
C GLU A 63 -11.81 4.49 1.47
N VAL A 64 -12.45 3.35 1.28
CA VAL A 64 -11.82 2.20 0.64
C VAL A 64 -12.09 2.22 -0.86
N ASP A 65 -11.02 2.21 -1.64
CA ASP A 65 -11.08 2.10 -3.10
C ASP A 65 -10.63 0.71 -3.52
N GLU A 66 -11.41 0.06 -4.38
CA GLU A 66 -11.05 -1.27 -4.89
C GLU A 66 -10.13 -1.14 -6.11
N GLU A 67 -9.05 -0.42 -5.94
CA GLU A 67 -8.04 -0.21 -6.96
C GLU A 67 -6.78 -0.98 -6.63
N ARG A 68 -5.97 -1.23 -7.64
CA ARG A 68 -4.69 -1.91 -7.44
C ARG A 68 -3.72 -1.05 -6.63
N ILE A 69 -3.75 0.25 -6.88
CA ILE A 69 -2.91 1.24 -6.21
C ILE A 69 -3.77 2.43 -5.85
N VAL A 70 -3.62 2.91 -4.64
CA VAL A 70 -4.28 4.15 -4.18
C VAL A 70 -3.21 5.08 -3.63
N HIS A 71 -3.20 6.31 -4.09
CA HIS A 71 -2.26 7.34 -3.65
C HIS A 71 -3.05 8.51 -3.08
N ASP A 72 -2.82 8.82 -1.82
CA ASP A 72 -3.48 9.92 -1.15
C ASP A 72 -2.48 10.64 -0.24
N GLY A 73 -2.13 11.86 -0.61
CA GLY A 73 -1.10 12.60 0.09
C GLY A 73 0.25 11.93 -0.08
N LYS A 74 0.93 11.65 1.02
CA LYS A 74 2.20 10.94 0.98
C LYS A 74 2.06 9.43 1.13
N VAL A 75 0.81 8.94 1.21
CA VAL A 75 0.55 7.53 1.45
C VAL A 75 0.19 6.83 0.14
N TRP A 76 0.91 5.75 -0.13
CA TRP A 76 0.70 4.90 -1.30
C TRP A 76 0.30 3.52 -0.80
N CYS A 77 -0.85 3.04 -1.21
CA CYS A 77 -1.32 1.72 -0.84
C CYS A 77 -1.38 0.83 -2.06
N SER A 78 -0.99 -0.41 -1.91
CA SER A 78 -1.16 -1.40 -2.96
C SER A 78 -1.93 -2.61 -2.45
N ALA A 79 -2.67 -3.25 -3.36
CA ALA A 79 -3.54 -4.35 -3.03
C ALA A 79 -2.77 -5.63 -2.71
N GLY A 80 -2.45 -6.42 -3.72
CA GLY A 80 -1.75 -7.68 -3.51
C GLY A 80 -0.24 -7.51 -3.43
N VAL A 81 0.45 -8.60 -3.10
CA VAL A 81 1.90 -8.59 -2.89
C VAL A 81 2.66 -8.08 -4.12
N SER A 82 2.33 -8.59 -5.30
CA SER A 82 3.02 -8.18 -6.53
C SER A 82 2.74 -6.72 -6.91
N ALA A 83 1.64 -6.16 -6.43
CA ALA A 83 1.30 -4.78 -6.70
C ALA A 83 2.18 -3.78 -5.94
N GLY A 84 3.03 -4.25 -5.03
CA GLY A 84 3.95 -3.37 -4.30
C GLY A 84 5.06 -2.79 -5.15
N ILE A 85 5.41 -3.45 -6.25
CA ILE A 85 6.45 -2.96 -7.15
C ILE A 85 5.95 -1.73 -7.93
N ASP A 86 4.69 -1.75 -8.36
CA ASP A 86 4.12 -0.65 -9.14
C ASP A 86 4.13 0.69 -8.39
N PRO A 87 3.63 0.79 -7.15
CA PRO A 87 3.67 2.05 -6.43
C PRO A 87 5.10 2.48 -6.09
N SER A 88 6.00 1.53 -5.90
CA SER A 88 7.41 1.87 -5.69
C SER A 88 8.00 2.55 -6.92
N LEU A 89 7.74 2.02 -8.11
CA LEU A 89 8.16 2.65 -9.36
C LEU A 89 7.47 3.98 -9.59
N ALA A 90 6.18 4.07 -9.28
CA ALA A 90 5.43 5.31 -9.42
C ALA A 90 5.97 6.40 -8.51
N PHE A 91 6.32 6.04 -7.28
CA PHE A 91 6.95 6.98 -6.36
C PHE A 91 8.31 7.44 -6.87
N ILE A 92 9.12 6.51 -7.37
CA ILE A 92 10.44 6.85 -7.93
C ILE A 92 10.28 7.79 -9.13
N ASN A 93 9.30 7.53 -9.99
CA ASN A 93 9.02 8.39 -11.13
C ASN A 93 8.66 9.81 -10.68
N GLU A 94 7.82 9.93 -9.68
CA GLU A 94 7.39 11.23 -9.17
C GLU A 94 8.53 11.99 -8.52
N GLU A 95 9.34 11.32 -7.72
CA GLU A 95 10.39 11.96 -6.93
C GLU A 95 11.69 12.17 -7.72
N PHE A 96 12.06 11.23 -8.59
CA PHE A 96 13.36 11.21 -9.26
C PHE A 96 13.28 11.27 -10.78
N GLY A 97 12.09 11.23 -11.35
CA GLY A 97 11.89 11.35 -12.79
C GLY A 97 11.75 10.04 -13.53
N GLU A 98 11.16 10.12 -14.73
CA GLU A 98 10.85 8.96 -15.55
C GLU A 98 12.10 8.19 -15.96
N GLU A 99 13.19 8.89 -16.29
CA GLU A 99 14.43 8.22 -16.70
C GLU A 99 14.97 7.30 -15.62
N THR A 100 14.91 7.76 -14.36
CA THR A 100 15.36 6.93 -13.23
C THR A 100 14.45 5.71 -13.07
N ALA A 101 13.14 5.92 -13.16
CA ALA A 101 12.19 4.82 -13.04
C ALA A 101 12.37 3.80 -14.15
N GLU A 102 12.62 4.25 -15.39
CA GLU A 102 12.86 3.36 -16.52
C GLU A 102 14.10 2.50 -16.30
N LYS A 103 15.18 3.09 -15.80
CA LYS A 103 16.41 2.35 -15.53
C LYS A 103 16.21 1.28 -14.47
N ILE A 104 15.47 1.61 -13.41
CA ILE A 104 15.19 0.65 -12.34
C ILE A 104 14.31 -0.47 -12.87
N GLN A 105 13.29 -0.14 -13.64
CA GLN A 105 12.43 -1.15 -14.26
C GLN A 105 13.23 -2.08 -15.16
N PHE A 106 14.14 -1.53 -15.95
CA PHE A 106 15.00 -2.32 -16.82
C PHE A 106 15.89 -3.29 -16.03
N HIS A 107 16.53 -2.79 -14.98
CA HIS A 107 17.45 -3.62 -14.19
C HIS A 107 16.75 -4.67 -13.35
N THR A 108 15.50 -4.42 -12.97
CA THR A 108 14.71 -5.42 -12.24
C THR A 108 13.95 -6.34 -13.18
N GLU A 109 13.98 -6.07 -14.49
CA GLU A 109 13.26 -6.82 -15.51
C GLU A 109 11.76 -6.97 -15.18
N TYR A 110 11.19 -5.92 -14.62
CA TYR A 110 9.79 -5.94 -14.21
C TYR A 110 8.90 -5.33 -15.29
N TYR A 111 8.35 -6.19 -16.14
CA TYR A 111 7.41 -5.80 -17.19
C TYR A 111 6.16 -6.66 -17.06
N PRO A 112 5.15 -6.19 -16.31
CA PRO A 112 3.99 -7.01 -15.93
C PRO A 112 3.00 -7.23 -17.08
N ASN A 113 3.40 -8.01 -18.05
CA ASN A 113 2.56 -8.43 -19.18
C ASN A 113 2.27 -9.92 -19.07
N GLY A 114 2.09 -10.40 -17.91
CA GLY A 114 2.18 -11.80 -17.63
C GLY A 114 1.02 -12.68 -18.10
N THR A 115 1.24 -13.96 -17.96
CA THR A 115 0.26 -14.99 -18.18
C THR A 115 -0.80 -14.93 -17.09
N ILE A 116 -2.06 -14.98 -17.49
CA ILE A 116 -3.18 -14.96 -16.54
C ILE A 116 -3.80 -16.35 -16.46
N TYR A 117 -3.96 -16.83 -15.24
CA TYR A 117 -4.65 -18.09 -14.97
C TYR A 117 -5.98 -17.77 -14.28
N GLY A 118 -7.06 -18.04 -14.97
CA GLY A 118 -8.40 -17.74 -14.47
C GLY A 118 -8.72 -16.25 -14.54
N SER A 119 -9.78 -15.86 -13.87
CA SER A 119 -10.24 -14.47 -13.83
C SER A 119 -10.18 -13.95 -12.40
N PRO A 120 -9.87 -12.67 -12.21
CA PRO A 120 -9.87 -12.08 -10.87
C PRO A 120 -11.18 -12.26 -10.13
N GLU A 121 -12.30 -12.28 -10.86
CA GLU A 121 -13.62 -12.42 -10.28
C GLU A 121 -13.94 -13.85 -9.84
N LYS A 122 -13.23 -14.84 -10.37
CA LYS A 122 -13.50 -16.25 -10.07
C LYS A 122 -12.98 -16.73 -8.73
N ASN A 123 -12.08 -15.97 -8.14
CA ASN A 123 -11.37 -16.40 -6.92
C ASN A 123 -11.79 -15.60 -5.68
N GLU A 124 -12.96 -14.99 -5.75
CA GLU A 124 -13.47 -14.21 -4.62
C GLU A 124 -14.14 -15.06 -3.55
#